data_74fa61eab7f1fe6669e28548904835c5
#
_entry.id   74fa61eab7f1fe6669e28548904835c5
#
_cell.length_a   1.000
_cell.length_b   1.000
_cell.length_c   1.000
_cell.angle_alpha   90.00
_cell.angle_beta   90.00
_cell.angle_gamma   90.00
#
_symmetry.space_group_name_H-M   'P 1'
#
loop_
_entity.id
_entity.type
_entity.pdbx_description
1 polymer ?
#
loop_
_entity_poly.entity_id
_entity_poly.type
_entity_poly.pdbx_seq_one_letter_code
_entity_poly.pdbx_strand_id
1 'polypeptide(L)'
;GLSYLYGGSAEFRTISQGGGELNAYYGYDIEGVYQNAAEIAADPIAVANGLEPGDFKYVDQNKDGKIDNKDRVTLGSYIPNFNYGINLGFSYKNFDFSMVMQGVAGNQIVNRKRGDRRWHSELNYDLDQFENRWTGEGSTNEYMSAKGSVKPWNISNFNSFYVEDGSYFRIQNVQVAYTFPKKDFGKFKMPSIRLSLTADRPLTVFKANSFSPELG
;
A
#
# COMPACT_ATOMS: atom_id res chain seq x y z
N GLY A 1 -13.93 22.96 -14.82
CA GLY A 1 -14.58 21.89 -14.04
C GLY A 1 -14.47 22.18 -12.55
N LEU A 2 -15.48 21.76 -11.78
CA LEU A 2 -15.44 21.90 -10.31
C LEU A 2 -14.47 20.84 -9.79
N SER A 3 -13.48 21.26 -8.98
CA SER A 3 -12.62 20.37 -8.21
C SER A 3 -12.88 20.59 -6.72
N TYR A 4 -13.03 19.51 -5.99
CA TYR A 4 -13.20 19.54 -4.55
C TYR A 4 -11.95 18.94 -3.88
N LEU A 5 -11.28 19.75 -3.05
CA LEU A 5 -10.17 19.32 -2.21
C LEU A 5 -10.73 18.91 -0.83
N TYR A 6 -10.44 17.69 -0.41
CA TYR A 6 -10.80 17.18 0.90
C TYR A 6 -9.54 17.00 1.76
N GLY A 7 -9.63 17.38 3.02
CA GLY A 7 -8.56 17.22 4.00
C GLY A 7 -7.93 18.53 4.45
N GLY A 8 -8.02 18.80 5.76
CA GLY A 8 -7.58 20.04 6.39
C GLY A 8 -6.16 20.03 6.94
N SER A 9 -5.46 18.90 6.93
CA SER A 9 -4.07 18.80 7.37
C SER A 9 -3.14 18.38 6.22
N ALA A 10 -1.86 18.69 6.37
CA ALA A 10 -0.83 18.41 5.36
C ALA A 10 -0.66 16.92 5.03
N GLU A 11 -1.27 16.03 5.81
CA GLU A 11 -0.94 14.61 5.82
C GLU A 11 -1.61 13.79 4.72
N PHE A 12 -2.89 14.07 4.37
CA PHE A 12 -3.58 13.29 3.33
C PHE A 12 -4.55 14.18 2.58
N ARG A 13 -4.17 14.62 1.41
CA ARG A 13 -5.07 15.36 0.54
C ARG A 13 -5.64 14.44 -0.52
N THR A 14 -6.95 14.51 -0.67
CA THR A 14 -7.65 13.88 -1.78
C THR A 14 -8.34 14.93 -2.62
N ILE A 15 -8.47 14.66 -3.91
CA ILE A 15 -9.14 15.52 -4.86
C ILE A 15 -10.24 14.74 -5.60
N SER A 16 -11.37 15.39 -5.82
CA SER A 16 -12.38 14.91 -6.76
C SER A 16 -12.55 15.95 -7.85
N GLN A 17 -12.22 15.58 -9.07
CA GLN A 17 -12.26 16.48 -10.22
C GLN A 17 -13.14 15.89 -11.31
N GLY A 18 -13.90 16.75 -12.00
CA GLY A 18 -14.74 16.31 -13.13
C GLY A 18 -13.92 15.65 -14.22
N GLY A 19 -14.24 14.40 -14.54
CA GLY A 19 -13.50 13.56 -15.49
C GLY A 19 -12.33 12.76 -14.88
N GLY A 20 -12.04 12.95 -13.61
CA GLY A 20 -11.04 12.19 -12.85
C GLY A 20 -11.67 11.21 -11.85
N GLU A 21 -10.82 10.54 -11.09
CA GLU A 21 -11.24 9.61 -10.03
C GLU A 21 -11.80 10.34 -8.82
N LEU A 22 -12.78 9.72 -8.15
CA LEU A 22 -13.37 10.24 -6.93
C LEU A 22 -12.38 10.05 -5.76
N ASN A 23 -12.16 11.10 -4.96
CA ASN A 23 -11.27 11.08 -3.79
C ASN A 23 -9.87 10.50 -4.09
N ALA A 24 -9.32 10.82 -5.27
CA ALA A 24 -7.96 10.43 -5.62
C ALA A 24 -6.94 11.08 -4.69
N TYR A 25 -5.89 10.36 -4.35
CA TYR A 25 -4.77 10.90 -3.60
C TYR A 25 -4.10 12.03 -4.39
N TYR A 26 -3.84 13.17 -3.73
CA TYR A 26 -3.36 14.38 -4.38
C TYR A 26 -2.13 14.93 -3.66
N GLY A 27 -0.98 14.85 -4.29
CA GLY A 27 0.29 15.20 -3.68
C GLY A 27 1.39 15.43 -4.70
N TYR A 28 2.63 15.44 -4.22
CA TYR A 28 3.81 15.64 -5.04
C TYR A 28 4.35 14.31 -5.53
N ASP A 29 4.79 14.29 -6.79
CA ASP A 29 5.50 13.14 -7.32
C ASP A 29 6.99 13.25 -7.01
N ILE A 30 7.63 12.12 -6.69
CA ILE A 30 9.05 12.00 -6.39
C ILE A 30 9.72 11.33 -7.59
N GLU A 31 10.68 12.01 -8.21
CA GLU A 31 11.53 11.44 -9.25
C GLU A 31 12.57 10.48 -8.68
N GLY A 32 13.03 10.75 -7.45
CA GLY A 32 14.04 9.95 -6.79
C GLY A 32 14.65 10.66 -5.58
N VAL A 33 15.89 10.34 -5.32
CA VAL A 33 16.71 10.90 -4.23
C VAL A 33 17.97 11.48 -4.81
N TYR A 34 18.34 12.72 -4.42
CA TYR A 34 19.61 13.33 -4.82
C TYR A 34 20.79 12.46 -4.38
N GLN A 35 21.59 12.02 -5.35
CA GLN A 35 22.65 11.04 -5.11
C GLN A 35 23.95 11.68 -4.62
N ASN A 36 24.28 12.87 -5.11
CA ASN A 36 25.56 13.53 -4.81
C ASN A 36 25.46 15.06 -4.88
N ALA A 37 26.52 15.74 -4.44
CA ALA A 37 26.59 17.19 -4.42
C ALA A 37 26.58 17.80 -5.83
N ALA A 38 26.99 17.08 -6.86
CA ALA A 38 26.98 17.57 -8.23
C ALA A 38 25.55 17.68 -8.77
N GLU A 39 24.69 16.71 -8.46
CA GLU A 39 23.25 16.78 -8.78
C GLU A 39 22.59 17.97 -8.07
N ILE A 40 22.89 18.19 -6.78
CA ILE A 40 22.39 19.34 -6.03
C ILE A 40 22.81 20.65 -6.70
N ALA A 41 24.10 20.78 -7.03
CA ALA A 41 24.63 22.00 -7.65
C ALA A 41 24.06 22.27 -9.04
N ALA A 42 23.67 21.24 -9.76
CA ALA A 42 23.07 21.34 -11.09
C ALA A 42 21.57 21.71 -11.06
N ASP A 43 20.90 21.53 -9.91
CA ASP A 43 19.47 21.79 -9.76
C ASP A 43 19.22 23.10 -8.96
N PRO A 44 18.72 24.16 -9.62
CA PRO A 44 18.42 25.43 -8.95
C PRO A 44 17.39 25.27 -7.80
N ILE A 45 16.45 24.32 -7.91
CA ILE A 45 15.46 24.05 -6.87
C ILE A 45 16.17 23.50 -5.63
N ALA A 46 17.09 22.56 -5.81
CA ALA A 46 17.86 21.97 -4.72
C ALA A 46 18.73 23.01 -4.00
N VAL A 47 19.41 23.86 -4.77
CA VAL A 47 20.24 24.94 -4.23
C VAL A 47 19.40 25.95 -3.45
N ALA A 48 18.26 26.39 -4.00
CA ALA A 48 17.38 27.38 -3.36
C ALA A 48 16.76 26.87 -2.05
N ASN A 49 16.57 25.57 -1.91
CA ASN A 49 15.99 24.94 -0.72
C ASN A 49 17.03 24.34 0.24
N GLY A 50 18.33 24.49 -0.04
CA GLY A 50 19.41 23.99 0.81
C GLY A 50 19.38 22.48 0.98
N LEU A 51 19.07 21.75 -0.11
CA LEU A 51 18.96 20.29 -0.08
C LEU A 51 20.35 19.65 -0.03
N GLU A 52 20.37 18.41 0.44
CA GLU A 52 21.59 17.62 0.56
C GLU A 52 21.39 16.25 -0.12
N PRO A 53 22.46 15.54 -0.47
CA PRO A 53 22.35 14.16 -0.93
C PRO A 53 21.58 13.30 0.07
N GLY A 54 20.64 12.50 -0.44
CA GLY A 54 19.71 11.74 0.37
C GLY A 54 18.36 12.43 0.65
N ASP A 55 18.14 13.65 0.15
CA ASP A 55 16.83 14.31 0.16
C ASP A 55 16.01 13.94 -1.09
N PHE A 56 14.68 14.01 -0.99
CA PHE A 56 13.81 13.74 -2.12
C PHE A 56 13.92 14.80 -3.22
N LYS A 57 13.94 14.32 -4.45
CA LYS A 57 13.85 15.12 -5.66
C LYS A 57 12.40 15.10 -6.16
N TYR A 58 11.68 16.20 -5.99
CA TYR A 58 10.32 16.36 -6.48
C TYR A 58 10.29 16.73 -7.95
N VAL A 59 9.25 16.29 -8.64
CA VAL A 59 9.00 16.68 -10.04
C VAL A 59 8.37 18.06 -10.09
N ASP A 60 9.05 19.01 -10.76
CA ASP A 60 8.48 20.31 -11.14
C ASP A 60 7.58 20.10 -12.35
N GLN A 61 6.27 19.97 -12.12
CA GLN A 61 5.27 19.62 -13.13
C GLN A 61 5.07 20.74 -14.15
N ASN A 62 5.08 21.98 -13.69
CA ASN A 62 4.84 23.15 -14.54
C ASN A 62 6.11 23.79 -15.09
N LYS A 63 7.30 23.32 -14.65
CA LYS A 63 8.64 23.78 -15.04
C LYS A 63 8.88 25.27 -14.76
N ASP A 64 8.35 25.76 -13.64
CA ASP A 64 8.54 27.15 -13.24
C ASP A 64 9.77 27.37 -12.31
N GLY A 65 10.51 26.29 -11.99
CA GLY A 65 11.73 26.30 -11.18
C GLY A 65 11.46 26.35 -9.68
N LYS A 66 10.27 25.97 -9.26
CA LYS A 66 9.86 25.91 -7.84
C LYS A 66 9.00 24.68 -7.60
N ILE A 67 8.97 24.20 -6.36
CA ILE A 67 8.02 23.18 -5.93
C ILE A 67 6.94 23.85 -5.09
N ASP A 68 5.75 23.98 -5.64
CA ASP A 68 4.60 24.59 -4.97
C ASP A 68 3.29 23.81 -5.21
N ASN A 69 2.16 24.42 -4.84
CA ASN A 69 0.86 23.75 -4.97
C ASN A 69 0.45 23.39 -6.42
N LYS A 70 1.12 23.98 -7.43
CA LYS A 70 0.84 23.72 -8.85
C LYS A 70 1.51 22.42 -9.35
N ASP A 71 2.48 21.90 -8.59
CA ASP A 71 3.21 20.67 -8.91
C ASP A 71 2.55 19.42 -8.33
N ARG A 72 1.39 19.59 -7.70
CA ARG A 72 0.63 18.46 -7.18
C ARG A 72 -0.11 17.76 -8.31
N VAL A 73 -0.05 16.45 -8.25
CA VAL A 73 -0.70 15.54 -9.21
C VAL A 73 -1.52 14.48 -8.48
N THR A 74 -2.37 13.79 -9.22
CA THR A 74 -3.07 12.61 -8.73
C THR A 74 -2.07 11.45 -8.62
N LEU A 75 -1.95 10.91 -7.43
CA LEU A 75 -1.03 9.80 -7.09
C LEU A 75 -1.74 8.45 -7.12
N GLY A 76 -3.01 8.41 -7.53
CA GLY A 76 -3.84 7.23 -7.60
C GLY A 76 -5.04 7.27 -6.65
N SER A 77 -5.79 6.18 -6.58
CA SER A 77 -7.05 6.10 -5.84
C SER A 77 -7.14 4.85 -5.00
N TYR A 78 -7.84 4.93 -3.87
CA TYR A 78 -8.16 3.74 -3.07
C TYR A 78 -9.23 2.86 -3.72
N ILE A 79 -9.92 3.37 -4.74
CA ILE A 79 -10.95 2.62 -5.45
C ILE A 79 -10.27 1.63 -6.41
N PRO A 80 -10.53 0.33 -6.28
CA PRO A 80 -9.92 -0.65 -7.17
C PRO A 80 -10.53 -0.58 -8.57
N ASN A 81 -9.69 -0.80 -9.58
CA ASN A 81 -10.12 -0.95 -10.95
C ASN A 81 -10.87 -2.26 -11.17
N PHE A 82 -10.54 -3.27 -10.39
CA PHE A 82 -11.09 -4.59 -10.55
C PHE A 82 -11.23 -5.32 -9.21
N ASN A 83 -12.44 -5.83 -8.94
CA ASN A 83 -12.75 -6.71 -7.83
C ASN A 83 -13.11 -8.10 -8.37
N TYR A 84 -12.60 -9.15 -7.77
CA TYR A 84 -12.90 -10.51 -8.19
C TYR A 84 -13.13 -11.45 -7.02
N GLY A 85 -14.00 -12.45 -7.27
CA GLY A 85 -14.27 -13.52 -6.34
C GLY A 85 -14.41 -14.83 -7.10
N ILE A 86 -13.84 -15.90 -6.56
CA ILE A 86 -13.89 -17.23 -7.14
C ILE A 86 -14.35 -18.21 -6.05
N ASN A 87 -15.42 -18.95 -6.32
CA ASN A 87 -15.89 -20.02 -5.46
C ASN A 87 -15.68 -21.35 -6.16
N LEU A 88 -14.93 -22.24 -5.54
CA LEU A 88 -14.74 -23.60 -6.01
C LEU A 88 -15.39 -24.57 -5.04
N GLY A 89 -16.06 -25.56 -5.58
CA GLY A 89 -16.66 -26.62 -4.78
C GLY A 89 -16.79 -27.89 -5.59
N PHE A 90 -16.50 -29.01 -4.98
CA PHE A 90 -16.81 -30.32 -5.56
C PHE A 90 -17.16 -31.32 -4.47
N SER A 91 -17.97 -32.32 -4.84
CA SER A 91 -18.30 -33.45 -3.98
C SER A 91 -18.00 -34.74 -4.74
N TYR A 92 -17.32 -35.66 -4.06
CA TYR A 92 -17.02 -36.97 -4.60
C TYR A 92 -17.31 -38.04 -3.54
N LYS A 93 -18.30 -38.89 -3.79
CA LYS A 93 -18.79 -39.89 -2.81
C LYS A 93 -19.19 -39.20 -1.50
N ASN A 94 -18.42 -39.44 -0.43
CA ASN A 94 -18.68 -38.94 0.91
C ASN A 94 -17.74 -37.74 1.24
N PHE A 95 -16.97 -37.27 0.28
CA PHE A 95 -16.00 -36.19 0.43
C PHE A 95 -16.54 -34.91 -0.20
N ASP A 96 -16.48 -33.80 0.52
CA ASP A 96 -16.81 -32.47 0.04
C ASP A 96 -15.60 -31.55 0.19
N PHE A 97 -15.36 -30.74 -0.81
CA PHE A 97 -14.37 -29.66 -0.79
C PHE A 97 -15.03 -28.35 -1.19
N SER A 98 -14.70 -27.27 -0.50
CA SER A 98 -15.04 -25.92 -0.93
C SER A 98 -13.91 -24.97 -0.64
N MET A 99 -13.75 -23.98 -1.52
CA MET A 99 -12.76 -22.90 -1.38
C MET A 99 -13.35 -21.60 -1.91
N VAL A 100 -13.20 -20.55 -1.11
CA VAL A 100 -13.61 -19.18 -1.46
C VAL A 100 -12.37 -18.32 -1.56
N MET A 101 -12.22 -17.66 -2.68
CA MET A 101 -11.10 -16.74 -2.96
C MET A 101 -11.65 -15.38 -3.35
N GLN A 102 -10.91 -14.33 -3.00
CA GLN A 102 -11.23 -12.96 -3.39
C GLN A 102 -9.97 -12.11 -3.55
N GLY A 103 -10.10 -11.03 -4.28
CA GLY A 103 -9.03 -10.06 -4.41
C GLY A 103 -9.49 -8.77 -5.08
N VAL A 104 -8.62 -7.79 -5.01
CA VAL A 104 -8.77 -6.51 -5.68
C VAL A 104 -7.49 -6.19 -6.43
N ALA A 105 -7.60 -5.38 -7.48
CA ALA A 105 -6.46 -4.94 -8.26
C ALA A 105 -6.62 -3.50 -8.73
N GLY A 106 -5.50 -2.78 -8.78
CA GLY A 106 -5.41 -1.43 -9.32
C GLY A 106 -5.81 -0.32 -8.36
N ASN A 107 -6.00 -0.61 -7.08
CA ASN A 107 -6.13 0.43 -6.05
C ASN A 107 -4.77 0.77 -5.45
N GLN A 108 -4.65 1.98 -4.94
CA GLN A 108 -3.55 2.42 -4.11
C GLN A 108 -3.98 2.57 -2.66
N ILE A 109 -3.04 2.41 -1.76
CA ILE A 109 -3.22 2.65 -0.32
C ILE A 109 -2.14 3.59 0.20
N VAL A 110 -2.46 4.33 1.25
CA VAL A 110 -1.47 5.17 1.93
C VAL A 110 -0.81 4.38 3.04
N ASN A 111 0.50 4.17 2.94
CA ASN A 111 1.27 3.56 4.00
C ASN A 111 1.57 4.56 5.12
N ARG A 112 0.71 4.59 6.13
CA ARG A 112 0.86 5.48 7.30
C ARG A 112 2.11 5.18 8.12
N LYS A 113 2.61 3.95 8.11
CA LYS A 113 3.87 3.61 8.80
C LYS A 113 5.04 4.48 8.34
N ARG A 114 5.07 4.78 7.04
CA ARG A 114 6.08 5.69 6.46
C ARG A 114 5.88 7.14 6.93
N GLY A 115 4.68 7.51 7.37
CA GLY A 115 4.28 8.85 7.83
C GLY A 115 4.42 9.07 9.34
N ASP A 116 3.69 8.31 10.11
CA ASP A 116 3.46 8.58 11.54
C ASP A 116 4.69 8.46 12.43
N ARG A 117 5.66 7.62 12.05
CA ARG A 117 6.87 7.39 12.84
C ARG A 117 7.96 8.45 12.70
N ARG A 118 7.77 9.42 11.82
CA ARG A 118 8.75 10.47 11.54
C ARG A 118 8.79 11.59 12.58
N TRP A 119 7.66 11.82 13.24
CA TRP A 119 7.47 12.97 14.12
C TRP A 119 7.82 12.72 15.58
N HIS A 120 8.06 11.48 15.95
CA HIS A 120 8.28 11.11 17.35
C HIS A 120 9.68 10.51 17.51
N SER A 121 10.57 11.26 18.16
CA SER A 121 11.91 10.80 18.54
C SER A 121 11.89 9.58 19.49
N GLU A 122 10.72 9.27 20.05
CA GLU A 122 10.51 8.17 21.00
C GLU A 122 10.00 6.88 20.33
N LEU A 123 9.67 6.90 19.03
CA LEU A 123 9.21 5.73 18.33
C LEU A 123 10.37 4.99 17.66
N ASN A 124 10.26 3.65 17.64
CA ASN A 124 11.20 2.83 16.90
C ASN A 124 11.15 3.15 15.41
N TYR A 125 12.31 3.22 14.81
CA TYR A 125 12.45 3.39 13.37
C TYR A 125 11.89 2.17 12.63
N ASP A 126 11.19 2.37 11.52
CA ASP A 126 10.68 1.25 10.73
C ASP A 126 11.84 0.48 10.12
N LEU A 127 11.82 -0.85 10.24
CA LEU A 127 12.89 -1.72 9.76
C LEU A 127 13.08 -1.57 8.24
N ASP A 128 11.99 -1.52 7.49
CA ASP A 128 12.02 -1.31 6.04
C ASP A 128 12.75 -0.02 5.67
N GLN A 129 12.43 1.08 6.35
CA GLN A 129 13.11 2.36 6.12
C GLN A 129 14.56 2.32 6.61
N PHE A 130 14.86 1.59 7.68
CA PHE A 130 16.22 1.43 8.17
C PHE A 130 17.11 0.67 7.17
N GLU A 131 16.62 -0.41 6.62
CA GLU A 131 17.36 -1.28 5.70
C GLU A 131 17.52 -0.64 4.31
N ASN A 132 16.49 0.05 3.82
CA ASN A 132 16.45 0.58 2.46
C ASN A 132 16.80 2.07 2.34
N ARG A 133 17.05 2.78 3.45
CA ARG A 133 17.39 4.21 3.41
C ARG A 133 18.63 4.50 2.57
N TRP A 134 18.68 5.68 2.01
CA TRP A 134 19.87 6.18 1.34
C TRP A 134 21.05 6.28 2.33
N THR A 135 22.16 5.64 2.02
CA THR A 135 23.39 5.61 2.82
C THR A 135 24.60 6.15 2.07
N GLY A 136 24.44 6.52 0.83
CA GLY A 136 25.45 7.04 -0.07
C GLY A 136 25.04 6.89 -1.52
N GLU A 137 25.80 7.48 -2.42
CA GLU A 137 25.54 7.44 -3.86
C GLU A 137 25.37 6.00 -4.36
N GLY A 138 24.27 5.76 -5.09
CA GLY A 138 23.93 4.45 -5.67
C GLY A 138 23.31 3.44 -4.70
N SER A 139 23.11 3.77 -3.41
CA SER A 139 22.51 2.83 -2.46
C SER A 139 21.01 2.61 -2.70
N THR A 140 20.26 3.65 -2.99
CA THR A 140 18.83 3.61 -3.33
C THR A 140 18.43 4.91 -4.03
N ASN A 141 17.38 4.85 -4.85
CA ASN A 141 16.73 6.03 -5.43
C ASN A 141 15.27 6.19 -4.94
N GLU A 142 14.85 5.41 -3.95
CA GLU A 142 13.48 5.40 -3.44
C GLU A 142 13.37 5.97 -2.04
N TYR A 143 14.33 5.67 -1.17
CA TYR A 143 14.27 6.02 0.25
C TYR A 143 15.19 7.17 0.59
N MET A 144 14.68 8.17 1.32
CA MET A 144 15.49 9.27 1.84
C MET A 144 16.54 8.79 2.85
N SER A 145 17.54 9.62 3.10
CA SER A 145 18.56 9.39 4.14
C SER A 145 17.94 9.46 5.55
N ALA A 146 18.63 8.88 6.54
CA ALA A 146 18.24 9.02 7.95
C ALA A 146 18.18 10.49 8.39
N LYS A 147 19.10 11.35 7.92
CA LYS A 147 19.08 12.79 8.15
C LYS A 147 17.91 13.46 7.43
N GLY A 148 17.62 13.03 6.21
CA GLY A 148 16.48 13.49 5.41
C GLY A 148 15.14 13.17 6.05
N SER A 149 15.04 12.09 6.80
CA SER A 149 13.78 11.64 7.43
C SER A 149 13.20 12.60 8.47
N VAL A 150 13.92 13.61 8.89
CA VAL A 150 13.47 14.67 9.81
C VAL A 150 13.36 16.05 9.15
N LYS A 151 13.74 16.17 7.89
CA LYS A 151 13.68 17.45 7.18
C LYS A 151 12.25 17.77 6.73
N PRO A 152 11.76 19.01 6.98
CA PRO A 152 10.44 19.44 6.51
C PRO A 152 10.22 19.23 5.00
N TRP A 153 11.25 19.43 4.17
CA TRP A 153 11.18 19.18 2.74
C TRP A 153 10.65 17.79 2.41
N ASN A 154 11.20 16.76 3.05
CA ASN A 154 10.86 15.38 2.75
C ASN A 154 9.55 14.91 3.41
N ILE A 155 9.15 15.54 4.53
CA ILE A 155 8.12 14.99 5.42
C ILE A 155 6.86 15.84 5.53
N SER A 156 6.92 17.16 5.25
CA SER A 156 5.75 18.04 5.44
C SER A 156 4.75 17.97 4.29
N ASN A 157 5.10 17.33 3.21
CA ASN A 157 4.28 17.24 2.01
C ASN A 157 3.88 15.80 1.73
N PHE A 158 2.59 15.59 1.50
CA PHE A 158 2.11 14.31 1.00
C PHE A 158 2.64 14.07 -0.42
N ASN A 159 3.24 12.91 -0.64
CA ASN A 159 3.93 12.59 -1.89
C ASN A 159 3.84 11.11 -2.25
N SER A 160 4.35 10.74 -3.42
CA SER A 160 4.25 9.39 -3.96
C SER A 160 4.97 8.33 -3.11
N PHE A 161 5.92 8.68 -2.24
CA PHE A 161 6.57 7.75 -1.31
C PHE A 161 5.61 7.09 -0.31
N TYR A 162 4.48 7.73 -0.02
CA TYR A 162 3.47 7.19 0.90
C TYR A 162 2.42 6.33 0.23
N VAL A 163 2.39 6.32 -1.09
CA VAL A 163 1.36 5.63 -1.87
C VAL A 163 1.91 4.31 -2.38
N GLU A 164 1.25 3.21 -2.05
CA GLU A 164 1.64 1.86 -2.40
C GLU A 164 0.52 1.13 -3.16
N ASP A 165 0.91 0.08 -3.90
CA ASP A 165 -0.04 -0.81 -4.58
C ASP A 165 -0.86 -1.59 -3.53
N GLY A 166 -2.15 -1.29 -3.45
CA GLY A 166 -3.11 -1.92 -2.53
C GLY A 166 -3.70 -3.24 -3.04
N SER A 167 -3.25 -3.72 -4.18
CA SER A 167 -3.76 -4.97 -4.76
C SER A 167 -3.46 -6.17 -3.87
N TYR A 168 -4.44 -7.04 -3.70
CA TYR A 168 -4.25 -8.28 -2.96
C TYR A 168 -5.05 -9.44 -3.54
N PHE A 169 -4.60 -10.64 -3.21
CA PHE A 169 -5.32 -11.91 -3.39
C PHE A 169 -5.41 -12.63 -2.05
N ARG A 170 -6.58 -13.20 -1.76
CA ARG A 170 -6.82 -13.94 -0.53
C ARG A 170 -7.61 -15.21 -0.77
N ILE A 171 -7.20 -16.30 -0.14
CA ILE A 171 -8.05 -17.44 0.11
C ILE A 171 -8.83 -17.13 1.39
N GLN A 172 -10.14 -16.87 1.24
CA GLN A 172 -10.99 -16.46 2.36
C GLN A 172 -11.34 -17.63 3.26
N ASN A 173 -11.65 -18.78 2.65
CA ASN A 173 -12.01 -19.98 3.37
C ASN A 173 -11.65 -21.21 2.55
N VAL A 174 -11.19 -22.26 3.20
CA VAL A 174 -11.03 -23.61 2.64
C VAL A 174 -11.68 -24.58 3.60
N GLN A 175 -12.57 -25.41 3.09
CA GLN A 175 -13.22 -26.45 3.86
C GLN A 175 -13.08 -27.80 3.16
N VAL A 176 -12.75 -28.80 3.97
CA VAL A 176 -12.76 -30.21 3.59
C VAL A 176 -13.70 -30.94 4.56
N ALA A 177 -14.59 -31.73 4.03
CA ALA A 177 -15.51 -32.50 4.86
C ALA A 177 -15.61 -33.94 4.38
N TYR A 178 -15.82 -34.86 5.30
CA TYR A 178 -16.10 -36.24 5.03
C TYR A 178 -17.32 -36.71 5.82
N THR A 179 -18.29 -37.34 5.12
CA THR A 179 -19.49 -37.86 5.70
C THR A 179 -19.40 -39.39 5.83
N PHE A 180 -19.28 -39.88 7.07
CA PHE A 180 -19.40 -41.30 7.37
C PHE A 180 -20.83 -41.72 7.17
N PRO A 181 -21.12 -42.69 6.29
CA PRO A 181 -22.48 -43.13 6.08
C PRO A 181 -23.01 -43.90 7.30
N LYS A 182 -24.34 -43.96 7.43
CA LYS A 182 -24.97 -44.82 8.42
C LYS A 182 -24.50 -46.26 8.27
N LYS A 183 -24.17 -46.89 9.37
CA LYS A 183 -23.83 -48.32 9.45
C LYS A 183 -24.69 -49.00 10.51
N ASP A 184 -25.21 -50.16 10.17
CA ASP A 184 -25.95 -51.01 11.08
C ASP A 184 -25.08 -52.23 11.46
N PHE A 185 -24.74 -52.32 12.75
CA PHE A 185 -24.00 -53.42 13.33
C PHE A 185 -24.91 -54.34 14.18
N GLY A 186 -26.19 -54.45 13.80
CA GLY A 186 -27.18 -55.25 14.49
C GLY A 186 -27.75 -54.55 15.74
N LYS A 187 -27.16 -54.78 16.91
CA LYS A 187 -27.58 -54.12 18.15
C LYS A 187 -27.14 -52.65 18.26
N PHE A 188 -26.15 -52.25 17.47
CA PHE A 188 -25.62 -50.87 17.45
C PHE A 188 -25.82 -50.23 16.07
N LYS A 189 -26.57 -49.12 16.03
CA LYS A 189 -26.83 -48.34 14.82
C LYS A 189 -25.99 -47.05 14.88
N MET A 190 -25.01 -46.95 14.02
CA MET A 190 -24.21 -45.73 13.88
C MET A 190 -24.93 -44.72 12.99
N PRO A 191 -25.24 -43.50 13.49
CA PRO A 191 -25.82 -42.46 12.65
C PRO A 191 -24.82 -41.99 11.59
N SER A 192 -25.27 -41.23 10.61
CA SER A 192 -24.37 -40.50 9.73
C SER A 192 -23.60 -39.44 10.52
N ILE A 193 -22.29 -39.43 10.43
CA ILE A 193 -21.40 -38.45 11.10
C ILE A 193 -20.66 -37.69 10.03
N ARG A 194 -20.75 -36.36 10.04
CA ARG A 194 -19.97 -35.47 9.17
C ARG A 194 -18.85 -34.82 9.98
N LEU A 195 -17.61 -35.01 9.55
CA LEU A 195 -16.45 -34.32 10.04
C LEU A 195 -16.03 -33.27 9.01
N SER A 196 -15.75 -32.06 9.45
CA SER A 196 -15.23 -31.00 8.60
C SER A 196 -14.02 -30.33 9.24
N LEU A 197 -13.06 -29.99 8.40
CA LEU A 197 -11.92 -29.14 8.73
C LEU A 197 -12.04 -27.88 7.90
N THR A 198 -11.99 -26.73 8.57
CA THR A 198 -12.09 -25.41 7.94
C THR A 198 -10.88 -24.60 8.31
N ALA A 199 -10.29 -23.94 7.32
CA ALA A 199 -9.26 -22.95 7.52
C ALA A 199 -9.74 -21.59 6.98
N ASP A 200 -9.79 -20.60 7.88
CA ASP A 200 -10.16 -19.23 7.54
C ASP A 200 -8.90 -18.41 7.28
N ARG A 201 -8.90 -17.70 6.15
CA ARG A 201 -7.80 -16.85 5.70
C ARG A 201 -6.41 -17.53 5.70
N PRO A 202 -6.29 -18.77 5.20
CA PRO A 202 -5.00 -19.49 5.25
C PRO A 202 -3.90 -18.83 4.43
N LEU A 203 -4.25 -18.00 3.44
CA LEU A 203 -3.31 -17.30 2.58
C LEU A 203 -3.84 -15.92 2.22
N THR A 204 -2.99 -14.90 2.40
CA THR A 204 -3.16 -13.55 1.84
C THR A 204 -1.85 -13.14 1.19
N VAL A 205 -1.91 -12.70 -0.06
CA VAL A 205 -0.77 -12.19 -0.84
C VAL A 205 -1.06 -10.74 -1.19
N PHE A 206 -0.16 -9.84 -0.88
CA PHE A 206 -0.25 -8.41 -1.19
C PHE A 206 1.15 -7.83 -1.38
N LYS A 207 1.24 -6.67 -2.05
CA LYS A 207 2.51 -6.01 -2.36
C LYS A 207 2.88 -4.92 -1.37
N ALA A 208 1.87 -4.30 -0.76
CA ALA A 208 2.10 -3.18 0.14
C ALA A 208 2.96 -3.57 1.35
N ASN A 209 3.91 -2.72 1.71
CA ASN A 209 4.72 -2.90 2.92
C ASN A 209 4.04 -2.30 4.16
N SER A 210 2.76 -2.53 4.27
CA SER A 210 1.88 -2.04 5.32
C SER A 210 1.27 -3.24 6.08
N PHE A 211 0.39 -2.95 7.04
CA PHE A 211 -0.53 -3.95 7.57
C PHE A 211 -1.46 -4.47 6.45
N SER A 212 -2.43 -5.31 6.76
CA SER A 212 -3.35 -5.80 5.74
C SER A 212 -3.91 -4.64 4.90
N PRO A 213 -3.96 -4.75 3.56
CA PRO A 213 -4.51 -3.70 2.68
C PRO A 213 -5.99 -3.39 2.91
N GLU A 214 -6.69 -4.20 3.72
CA GLU A 214 -8.07 -3.93 4.17
C GLU A 214 -8.16 -2.95 5.35
N LEU A 215 -7.04 -2.65 6.00
CA LEU A 215 -6.96 -1.79 7.18
C LEU A 215 -6.39 -0.40 6.87
N GLY A 216 -6.33 -0.05 5.58
CA GLY A 216 -5.79 1.22 5.07
C GLY A 216 -6.52 2.49 5.52
#